data_d499ffaa5a48847c395fb1273dd76ada
#
_entry.id   d499ffaa5a48847c395fb1273dd76ada
#
_cell.length_a   1.000
_cell.length_b   1.000
_cell.length_c   1.000
_cell.angle_alpha   90.00
_cell.angle_beta   90.00
_cell.angle_gamma   90.00
#
_symmetry.space_group_name_H-M   'P 1'
#
loop_
_entity.id
_entity.type
_entity.pdbx_description
1 polymer ?
#
loop_
_entity_poly.entity_id
_entity_poly.type
_entity_poly.pdbx_seq_one_letter_code
_entity_poly.pdbx_strand_id
1 'polypeptide(L)'
;MSEDRQLEAANKATIQQAFDAWAAGTGGVFSLLTPDATWTIVGNSTVAGIYRSRQEFLDVVIGPFNARMSSPLVPVVHGLYADGDMVIAYFDASATARDGRPYVNSYTWYLRMSGGRVNEAVAFFDSVEFNDFWNRVSPAS
;
A
#
# COMPACT_ATOMS: atom_id res chain seq x y z
N MET A 1 -5.78 -25.77 18.98
CA MET A 1 -5.45 -24.57 18.25
C MET A 1 -6.48 -24.31 17.19
N SER A 2 -6.97 -23.14 17.13
CA SER A 2 -8.06 -22.81 16.23
C SER A 2 -7.58 -22.68 14.78
N GLU A 3 -8.49 -22.98 13.86
CA GLU A 3 -8.26 -22.72 12.43
C GLU A 3 -8.00 -21.24 12.18
N ASP A 4 -8.57 -20.36 13.02
CA ASP A 4 -8.38 -18.91 12.91
C ASP A 4 -6.91 -18.51 13.08
N ARG A 5 -6.19 -19.12 14.03
CA ARG A 5 -4.76 -18.85 14.22
C ARG A 5 -3.93 -19.32 13.05
N GLN A 6 -4.28 -20.46 12.45
CA GLN A 6 -3.60 -20.96 11.27
C GLN A 6 -3.86 -20.06 10.08
N LEU A 7 -5.09 -19.60 9.90
CA LEU A 7 -5.44 -18.67 8.84
C LEU A 7 -4.74 -17.32 9.04
N GLU A 8 -4.73 -16.80 10.25
CA GLU A 8 -4.03 -15.55 10.57
C GLU A 8 -2.53 -15.65 10.23
N ALA A 9 -1.89 -16.76 10.62
CA ALA A 9 -0.49 -16.98 10.32
C ALA A 9 -0.23 -17.09 8.81
N ALA A 10 -1.10 -17.80 8.08
CA ALA A 10 -0.98 -17.96 6.64
C ALA A 10 -1.17 -16.63 5.91
N ASN A 11 -2.17 -15.85 6.30
CA ASN A 11 -2.43 -14.54 5.70
C ASN A 11 -1.29 -13.58 5.98
N LYS A 12 -0.77 -13.58 7.19
CA LYS A 12 0.38 -12.75 7.57
C LYS A 12 1.62 -13.11 6.74
N ALA A 13 1.86 -14.41 6.54
CA ALA A 13 2.98 -14.88 5.72
C ALA A 13 2.83 -14.44 4.26
N THR A 14 1.62 -14.49 3.72
CA THR A 14 1.34 -14.04 2.35
C THR A 14 1.67 -12.56 2.18
N ILE A 15 1.25 -11.73 3.14
CA ILE A 15 1.53 -10.29 3.10
C ILE A 15 3.02 -10.01 3.33
N GLN A 16 3.68 -10.73 4.23
CA GLN A 16 5.12 -10.59 4.43
C GLN A 16 5.88 -10.87 3.14
N GLN A 17 5.53 -11.94 2.43
CA GLN A 17 6.18 -12.27 1.16
C GLN A 17 5.97 -11.17 0.11
N ALA A 18 4.78 -10.57 0.09
CA ALA A 18 4.48 -9.48 -0.83
C ALA A 18 5.32 -8.23 -0.52
N PHE A 19 5.49 -7.89 0.75
CA PHE A 19 6.36 -6.78 1.16
C PHE A 19 7.83 -7.08 0.84
N ASP A 20 8.28 -8.32 1.06
CA ASP A 20 9.65 -8.72 0.74
C ASP A 20 9.92 -8.60 -0.76
N ALA A 21 8.97 -9.02 -1.60
CA ALA A 21 9.06 -8.88 -3.05
C ALA A 21 9.09 -7.40 -3.47
N TRP A 22 8.28 -6.57 -2.82
CA TRP A 22 8.27 -5.13 -3.07
C TRP A 22 9.61 -4.51 -2.74
N ALA A 23 10.17 -4.81 -1.58
CA ALA A 23 11.49 -4.31 -1.17
C ALA A 23 12.60 -4.77 -2.12
N ALA A 24 12.47 -5.96 -2.70
CA ALA A 24 13.42 -6.50 -3.65
C ALA A 24 13.20 -6.02 -5.10
N GLY A 25 12.10 -5.33 -5.36
CA GLY A 25 11.75 -4.85 -6.70
C GLY A 25 11.19 -5.92 -7.62
N THR A 26 10.67 -7.03 -7.06
CA THR A 26 10.18 -8.18 -7.83
C THR A 26 8.68 -8.39 -7.74
N GLY A 27 7.96 -7.55 -7.00
CA GLY A 27 6.51 -7.67 -6.85
C GLY A 27 5.98 -6.70 -5.83
N GLY A 28 4.82 -6.97 -5.25
CA GLY A 28 4.22 -6.14 -4.23
C GLY A 28 2.83 -6.57 -3.84
N VAL A 29 2.24 -5.82 -2.90
CA VAL A 29 0.92 -6.11 -2.33
C VAL A 29 -0.19 -5.92 -3.36
N PHE A 30 -0.02 -4.99 -4.30
CA PHE A 30 -1.07 -4.68 -5.27
C PHE A 30 -1.38 -5.85 -6.21
N SER A 31 -0.43 -6.75 -6.43
CA SER A 31 -0.68 -7.95 -7.23
C SER A 31 -1.62 -8.95 -6.54
N LEU A 32 -1.80 -8.81 -5.22
CA LEU A 32 -2.72 -9.66 -4.45
C LEU A 32 -4.16 -9.13 -4.48
N LEU A 33 -4.39 -7.89 -4.95
CA LEU A 33 -5.74 -7.33 -5.01
C LEU A 33 -6.58 -8.11 -6.00
N THR A 34 -7.82 -8.43 -5.60
CA THR A 34 -8.80 -8.98 -6.55
C THR A 34 -9.20 -7.87 -7.52
N PRO A 35 -9.68 -8.21 -8.74
CA PRO A 35 -10.08 -7.19 -9.71
C PRO A 35 -11.16 -6.22 -9.20
N ASP A 36 -12.04 -6.70 -8.33
CA ASP A 36 -13.13 -5.91 -7.74
C ASP A 36 -12.80 -5.39 -6.34
N ALA A 37 -11.54 -5.48 -5.92
CA ALA A 37 -11.12 -5.01 -4.61
C ALA A 37 -11.42 -3.52 -4.43
N THR A 38 -11.85 -3.14 -3.22
CA THR A 38 -11.98 -1.74 -2.86
C THR A 38 -10.74 -1.29 -2.10
N TRP A 39 -10.27 -0.09 -2.41
CA TRP A 39 -9.16 0.55 -1.70
C TRP A 39 -9.66 1.90 -1.20
N THR A 40 -9.68 2.07 0.11
CA THR A 40 -10.11 3.31 0.75
C THR A 40 -8.90 4.03 1.31
N ILE A 41 -8.72 5.29 0.96
CA ILE A 41 -7.71 6.15 1.56
C ILE A 41 -8.42 7.12 2.48
N VAL A 42 -8.16 7.03 3.77
CA VAL A 42 -8.76 7.89 4.78
C VAL A 42 -7.85 9.08 5.07
N GLY A 43 -8.40 10.08 5.74
CA GLY A 43 -7.65 11.29 6.12
C GLY A 43 -7.86 12.42 5.11
N ASN A 44 -6.89 13.31 5.04
CA ASN A 44 -7.03 14.58 4.33
C ASN A 44 -6.05 14.73 3.15
N SER A 45 -5.62 13.61 2.57
CA SER A 45 -4.75 13.68 1.40
C SER A 45 -5.55 14.04 0.15
N THR A 46 -4.84 14.56 -0.85
CA THR A 46 -5.39 14.87 -2.16
C THR A 46 -6.06 13.65 -2.82
N VAL A 47 -5.59 12.44 -2.47
CA VAL A 47 -6.11 11.19 -3.04
C VAL A 47 -7.07 10.47 -2.11
N ALA A 48 -7.51 11.09 -1.01
CA ALA A 48 -8.47 10.48 -0.11
C ALA A 48 -9.76 10.15 -0.83
N GLY A 49 -10.34 8.98 -0.54
CA GLY A 49 -11.57 8.53 -1.16
C GLY A 49 -11.65 7.01 -1.25
N ILE A 50 -12.68 6.53 -1.92
CA ILE A 50 -12.91 5.10 -2.13
C ILE A 50 -12.71 4.78 -3.60
N TYR A 51 -11.81 3.85 -3.89
CA TYR A 51 -11.54 3.34 -5.23
C TYR A 51 -12.17 1.94 -5.32
N ARG A 52 -13.04 1.72 -6.28
CA ARG A 52 -13.95 0.56 -6.27
C ARG A 52 -13.47 -0.60 -7.12
N SER A 53 -12.28 -0.51 -7.68
CA SER A 53 -11.64 -1.61 -8.38
C SER A 53 -10.13 -1.47 -8.29
N ARG A 54 -9.44 -2.56 -8.46
CA ARG A 54 -7.99 -2.56 -8.56
C ARG A 54 -7.52 -1.62 -9.65
N GLN A 55 -8.16 -1.68 -10.82
CA GLN A 55 -7.74 -0.87 -11.97
C GLN A 55 -7.92 0.61 -11.71
N GLU A 56 -9.06 1.01 -11.11
CA GLU A 56 -9.29 2.41 -10.76
C GLU A 56 -8.23 2.94 -9.80
N PHE A 57 -7.91 2.15 -8.77
CA PHE A 57 -6.88 2.54 -7.80
C PHE A 57 -5.50 2.69 -8.47
N LEU A 58 -5.13 1.76 -9.32
CA LEU A 58 -3.84 1.82 -10.02
C LEU A 58 -3.78 3.01 -10.99
N ASP A 59 -4.87 3.27 -11.71
CA ASP A 59 -4.90 4.35 -12.70
C ASP A 59 -4.94 5.74 -12.07
N VAL A 60 -5.71 5.90 -10.99
CA VAL A 60 -5.95 7.23 -10.40
C VAL A 60 -4.90 7.59 -9.35
N VAL A 61 -4.36 6.61 -8.62
CA VAL A 61 -3.45 6.88 -7.50
C VAL A 61 -2.04 6.38 -7.79
N ILE A 62 -1.87 5.09 -8.04
CA ILE A 62 -0.54 4.47 -8.08
C ILE A 62 0.25 4.91 -9.30
N GLY A 63 -0.37 4.92 -10.48
CA GLY A 63 0.29 5.40 -11.70
C GLY A 63 0.77 6.83 -11.58
N PRO A 64 -0.13 7.78 -11.22
CA PRO A 64 0.29 9.18 -11.01
C PRO A 64 1.30 9.37 -9.88
N PHE A 65 1.22 8.56 -8.82
CA PHE A 65 2.21 8.57 -7.74
C PHE A 65 3.60 8.19 -8.27
N ASN A 66 3.67 7.05 -8.97
CA ASN A 66 4.93 6.55 -9.50
C ASN A 66 5.51 7.50 -10.57
N ALA A 67 4.65 8.17 -11.34
CA ALA A 67 5.06 9.13 -12.36
C ALA A 67 5.75 10.37 -11.77
N ARG A 68 5.63 10.58 -10.45
CA ARG A 68 6.29 11.67 -9.72
C ARG A 68 7.62 11.25 -9.08
N MET A 69 7.99 9.97 -9.21
CA MET A 69 9.20 9.43 -8.59
C MET A 69 10.32 9.25 -9.59
N SER A 70 11.56 9.44 -9.15
CA SER A 70 12.77 9.11 -9.94
C SER A 70 13.37 7.78 -9.51
N SER A 71 12.93 7.23 -8.36
CA SER A 71 13.34 5.91 -7.89
C SER A 71 12.13 5.14 -7.39
N PRO A 72 12.18 3.79 -7.34
CA PRO A 72 11.08 3.01 -6.78
C PRO A 72 10.87 3.31 -5.30
N LEU A 73 9.62 3.28 -4.86
CA LEU A 73 9.29 3.35 -3.44
C LEU A 73 9.67 2.03 -2.78
N VAL A 74 10.41 2.09 -1.68
CA VAL A 74 10.90 0.91 -0.96
C VAL A 74 10.34 0.90 0.46
N PRO A 75 9.66 -0.18 0.87
CA PRO A 75 9.10 -0.28 2.21
C PRO A 75 10.08 -0.84 3.23
N VAL A 76 9.91 -0.43 4.48
CA VAL A 76 10.53 -1.04 5.65
C VAL A 76 9.41 -1.36 6.62
N VAL A 77 9.13 -2.66 6.81
CA VAL A 77 8.01 -3.09 7.65
C VAL A 77 8.41 -3.03 9.11
N HIS A 78 7.62 -2.34 9.93
CA HIS A 78 7.79 -2.29 11.37
C HIS A 78 7.02 -3.41 12.06
N GLY A 79 5.86 -3.79 11.54
CA GLY A 79 5.08 -4.87 12.11
C GLY A 79 3.93 -5.31 11.20
N LEU A 80 3.62 -6.59 11.29
CA LEU A 80 2.44 -7.20 10.66
C LEU A 80 1.62 -7.88 11.75
N TYR A 81 0.33 -7.62 11.73
CA TYR A 81 -0.60 -8.13 12.74
C TYR A 81 -1.79 -8.75 12.02
N ALA A 82 -2.35 -9.79 12.58
CA ALA A 82 -3.53 -10.43 11.99
C ALA A 82 -4.62 -10.57 13.03
N ASP A 83 -5.84 -10.28 12.61
CA ASP A 83 -7.05 -10.44 13.41
C ASP A 83 -8.13 -11.00 12.49
N GLY A 84 -8.44 -12.29 12.64
CA GLY A 84 -9.35 -12.97 11.74
C GLY A 84 -8.81 -12.98 10.31
N ASP A 85 -9.59 -12.47 9.37
CA ASP A 85 -9.21 -12.36 7.97
C ASP A 85 -8.50 -11.04 7.63
N MET A 86 -8.24 -10.20 8.63
CA MET A 86 -7.61 -8.89 8.44
C MET A 86 -6.13 -8.95 8.80
N VAL A 87 -5.27 -8.49 7.89
CA VAL A 87 -3.86 -8.25 8.17
C VAL A 87 -3.62 -6.75 8.23
N ILE A 88 -2.94 -6.32 9.28
CA ILE A 88 -2.60 -4.91 9.48
C ILE A 88 -1.10 -4.76 9.30
N ALA A 89 -0.69 -3.91 8.37
CA ALA A 89 0.71 -3.64 8.09
C ALA A 89 1.07 -2.22 8.51
N TYR A 90 2.05 -2.10 9.40
CA TYR A 90 2.63 -0.82 9.77
C TYR A 90 4.04 -0.75 9.19
N PHE A 91 4.29 0.25 8.35
CA PHE A 91 5.57 0.34 7.65
C PHE A 91 5.88 1.78 7.26
N ASP A 92 7.16 2.04 7.01
CA ASP A 92 7.61 3.27 6.36
C ASP A 92 7.96 2.93 4.92
N ALA A 93 7.86 3.91 4.03
CA ALA A 93 8.33 3.75 2.66
C ALA A 93 9.00 5.03 2.20
N SER A 94 10.02 4.89 1.35
CA SER A 94 10.80 6.03 0.90
C SER A 94 11.23 5.86 -0.55
N ALA A 95 11.39 7.00 -1.21
CA ALA A 95 11.89 7.09 -2.58
C ALA A 95 12.47 8.49 -2.81
N THR A 96 13.11 8.68 -3.95
CA THR A 96 13.51 10.01 -4.40
C THR A 96 12.49 10.51 -5.43
N ALA A 97 11.97 11.70 -5.20
CA ALA A 97 11.03 12.34 -6.12
C ALA A 97 11.77 12.93 -7.32
N ARG A 98 11.03 13.24 -8.39
CA ARG A 98 11.63 13.79 -9.63
C ARG A 98 12.32 15.14 -9.44
N ASP A 99 11.96 15.88 -8.39
CA ASP A 99 12.63 17.15 -8.06
C ASP A 99 13.92 16.93 -7.25
N GLY A 100 14.33 15.69 -7.02
CA GLY A 100 15.55 15.33 -6.30
C GLY A 100 15.40 15.28 -4.80
N ARG A 101 14.23 15.62 -4.24
CA ARG A 101 14.00 15.61 -2.81
C ARG A 101 13.47 14.24 -2.38
N PRO A 102 13.81 13.78 -1.16
CA PRO A 102 13.30 12.50 -0.68
C PRO A 102 11.80 12.60 -0.35
N TYR A 103 11.08 11.50 -0.62
CA TYR A 103 9.76 11.26 -0.09
C TYR A 103 9.88 10.16 0.96
N VAL A 104 9.49 10.44 2.19
CA VAL A 104 9.49 9.47 3.29
C VAL A 104 8.15 9.58 3.98
N ASN A 105 7.44 8.47 4.14
CA ASN A 105 6.14 8.49 4.78
C ASN A 105 5.91 7.22 5.59
N SER A 106 5.03 7.32 6.56
CA SER A 106 4.61 6.19 7.39
C SER A 106 3.19 5.79 7.01
N TYR A 107 2.95 4.48 6.96
CA TYR A 107 1.72 3.91 6.45
C TYR A 107 1.17 2.87 7.42
N THR A 108 -0.14 2.78 7.50
CA THR A 108 -0.83 1.64 8.08
C THR A 108 -1.91 1.20 7.11
N TRP A 109 -1.83 -0.06 6.66
CA TRP A 109 -2.80 -0.65 5.77
C TRP A 109 -3.56 -1.75 6.48
N TYR A 110 -4.87 -1.75 6.34
CA TYR A 110 -5.77 -2.81 6.79
C TYR A 110 -6.18 -3.61 5.57
N LEU A 111 -5.75 -4.87 5.50
CA LEU A 111 -5.90 -5.70 4.31
C LEU A 111 -6.79 -6.90 4.63
N ARG A 112 -7.99 -6.94 4.07
CA ARG A 112 -8.91 -8.05 4.27
C ARG A 112 -8.59 -9.15 3.27
N MET A 113 -8.34 -10.35 3.78
CA MET A 113 -7.87 -11.47 2.99
C MET A 113 -8.99 -12.48 2.73
N SER A 114 -8.96 -13.09 1.55
CA SER A 114 -9.82 -14.22 1.20
C SER A 114 -9.09 -15.05 0.16
N GLY A 115 -8.88 -16.34 0.45
CA GLY A 115 -8.22 -17.24 -0.50
C GLY A 115 -6.82 -16.81 -0.91
N GLY A 116 -6.07 -16.20 -0.02
CA GLY A 116 -4.72 -15.70 -0.30
C GLY A 116 -4.67 -14.41 -1.10
N ARG A 117 -5.80 -13.74 -1.27
CA ARG A 117 -5.91 -12.47 -1.99
C ARG A 117 -6.52 -11.38 -1.11
N VAL A 118 -6.32 -10.13 -1.50
CA VAL A 118 -6.87 -8.96 -0.79
C VAL A 118 -8.09 -8.47 -1.56
N ASN A 119 -9.25 -8.45 -0.91
CA ASN A 119 -10.49 -7.97 -1.53
C ASN A 119 -10.94 -6.60 -1.02
N GLU A 120 -10.36 -6.11 0.07
CA GLU A 120 -10.69 -4.81 0.64
C GLU A 120 -9.47 -4.29 1.38
N ALA A 121 -9.15 -3.02 1.20
CA ALA A 121 -8.07 -2.38 1.91
C ALA A 121 -8.50 -1.01 2.40
N VAL A 122 -7.99 -0.62 3.58
CA VAL A 122 -8.11 0.73 4.13
C VAL A 122 -6.71 1.22 4.44
N ALA A 123 -6.36 2.39 3.96
CA ALA A 123 -5.02 2.93 4.08
C ALA A 123 -5.00 4.24 4.85
N PHE A 124 -4.07 4.34 5.79
CA PHE A 124 -3.71 5.58 6.50
C PHE A 124 -2.26 5.90 6.19
N PHE A 125 -1.97 7.19 6.03
CA PHE A 125 -0.59 7.69 5.95
C PHE A 125 -0.58 9.16 6.36
N ASP A 126 0.61 9.71 6.55
CA ASP A 126 0.74 11.14 6.87
C ASP A 126 0.36 11.96 5.64
N SER A 127 -0.81 12.61 5.71
CA SER A 127 -1.34 13.38 4.59
C SER A 127 -0.58 14.68 4.35
N VAL A 128 0.06 15.23 5.37
CA VAL A 128 0.87 16.45 5.22
C VAL A 128 2.08 16.16 4.32
N GLU A 129 2.79 15.08 4.62
CA GLU A 129 3.94 14.65 3.83
C GLU A 129 3.53 14.26 2.42
N PHE A 130 2.42 13.53 2.28
CA PHE A 130 1.91 13.12 0.98
C PHE A 130 1.51 14.32 0.12
N ASN A 131 0.74 15.26 0.67
CA ASN A 131 0.25 16.41 -0.06
C ASN A 131 1.40 17.33 -0.50
N ASP A 132 2.39 17.52 0.36
CA ASP A 132 3.58 18.29 -0.01
C ASP A 132 4.25 17.70 -1.25
N PHE A 133 4.50 16.39 -1.24
CA PHE A 133 5.09 15.69 -2.37
C PHE A 133 4.20 15.78 -3.61
N TRP A 134 2.92 15.44 -3.49
CA TRP A 134 1.99 15.38 -4.60
C TRP A 134 1.84 16.72 -5.30
N ASN A 135 1.76 17.79 -4.52
CA ASN A 135 1.58 19.15 -5.05
C ASN A 135 2.87 19.76 -5.56
N ARG A 136 4.01 19.40 -4.98
CA ARG A 136 5.32 19.93 -5.35
C ARG A 136 5.85 19.31 -6.64
N VAL A 137 5.55 18.05 -6.90
CA VAL A 137 6.14 17.30 -8.01
C VAL A 137 5.07 17.01 -9.07
N SER A 138 5.33 17.45 -10.30
CA SER A 138 4.46 17.13 -11.42
C SER A 138 4.78 15.74 -11.97
N PRO A 139 3.76 14.99 -12.43
CA PRO A 139 4.01 13.67 -13.00
C PRO A 139 4.78 13.75 -14.31
N ALA A 140 5.58 12.73 -14.60
CA ALA A 140 6.23 12.58 -15.90
C ALA A 140 5.18 12.37 -16.99
N SER A 141 5.39 13.00 -18.14
CA SER A 141 4.51 12.85 -19.29
C SER A 141 4.81 11.59 -20.08
#